data_9bfef1c2be6cc13fbaf046f19fe3c279
#
_entry.id   9bfef1c2be6cc13fbaf046f19fe3c279
#
_cell.length_a   1.000
_cell.length_b   1.000
_cell.length_c   1.000
_cell.angle_alpha   90.00
_cell.angle_beta   90.00
_cell.angle_gamma   90.00
#
_symmetry.space_group_name_H-M   'P 1'
#
loop_
_entity.id
_entity.type
_entity.pdbx_description
1 polymer ?
#
loop_
_entity_poly.entity_id
_entity_poly.type
_entity_poly.pdbx_seq_one_letter_code
_entity_poly.pdbx_strand_id
1 'polypeptide(L)'
;MGALFDSLSSMFGYVLWFFFDAVNNYGLAMTLFVLVINIVMFPFAIKRQKSMAGNARLAVKQQELKKKYEKNPKKYNEEVAKLYESEGMNPMSGCFATMVVPLVILTCVFWAVTKPLQNTLHISADKVSCAVSTYYENTEDENKSPGKYDQLQIVRNFDKIKDKLTMLSQEERDSVEEYSHGFNFLGIDLLKTPKDCEFKEFLWLIPVLCFVTSAAAMYISQKMTGMQNVTQGCNKILPYSMLLITAYMAYTIPGAVGLYWVINSLFGAIQNIVLNKFYNIYTINAHDEAARAALLFEKEKGVK
;
A
#
# COMPACT_ATOMS: atom_id res chain seq x y z
N MET A 1 4.39 3.38 -19.93
CA MET A 1 4.10 3.30 -18.48
C MET A 1 4.91 2.17 -17.80
N GLY A 2 5.19 1.04 -18.47
CA GLY A 2 5.97 -0.06 -17.90
C GLY A 2 7.36 0.36 -17.40
N ALA A 3 8.17 1.00 -18.23
CA ALA A 3 9.54 1.37 -17.91
C ALA A 3 9.70 2.25 -16.65
N LEU A 4 8.76 3.18 -16.39
CA LEU A 4 8.77 4.01 -15.19
C LEU A 4 8.51 3.17 -13.92
N PHE A 5 7.54 2.26 -13.98
CA PHE A 5 7.24 1.36 -12.88
C PHE A 5 8.37 0.36 -12.63
N ASP A 6 9.01 -0.13 -13.69
CA ASP A 6 10.15 -1.03 -13.57
C ASP A 6 11.33 -0.32 -12.91
N SER A 7 11.65 0.92 -13.32
CA SER A 7 12.70 1.72 -12.71
C SER A 7 12.43 2.02 -11.22
N LEU A 8 11.19 2.40 -10.87
CA LEU A 8 10.81 2.65 -9.47
C LEU A 8 10.84 1.36 -8.64
N SER A 9 10.39 0.24 -9.21
CA SER A 9 10.41 -1.06 -8.51
C SER A 9 11.84 -1.54 -8.28
N SER A 10 12.74 -1.32 -9.26
CA SER A 10 14.16 -1.60 -9.13
C SER A 10 14.82 -0.73 -8.05
N MET A 11 14.47 0.57 -7.99
CA MET A 11 14.95 1.46 -6.92
C MET A 11 14.51 0.95 -5.53
N PHE A 12 13.26 0.54 -5.38
CA PHE A 12 12.78 -0.07 -4.13
C PHE A 12 13.46 -1.40 -3.83
N GLY A 13 13.76 -2.18 -4.87
CA GLY A 13 14.52 -3.42 -4.76
C GLY A 13 15.94 -3.19 -4.22
N TYR A 14 16.65 -2.14 -4.69
CA TYR A 14 17.97 -1.77 -4.15
C TYR A 14 17.91 -1.46 -2.65
N VAL A 15 16.90 -0.70 -2.22
CA VAL A 15 16.74 -0.39 -0.79
C VAL A 15 16.44 -1.65 0.01
N LEU A 16 15.58 -2.54 -0.52
CA LEU A 16 15.26 -3.81 0.12
C LEU A 16 16.50 -4.72 0.20
N TRP A 17 17.28 -4.81 -0.88
CA TRP A 17 18.54 -5.57 -0.93
C TRP A 17 19.54 -5.05 0.08
N PHE A 18 19.74 -3.74 0.16
CA PHE A 18 20.64 -3.13 1.13
C PHE A 18 20.31 -3.54 2.58
N PHE A 19 19.03 -3.56 2.94
CA PHE A 19 18.63 -4.02 4.27
C PHE A 19 18.76 -5.54 4.41
N PHE A 20 18.51 -6.29 3.35
CA PHE A 20 18.65 -7.74 3.39
C PHE A 20 20.11 -8.15 3.59
N ASP A 21 21.03 -7.59 2.84
CA ASP A 21 22.48 -7.79 2.98
C ASP A 21 22.99 -7.47 4.40
N ALA A 22 22.44 -6.42 5.01
CA ALA A 22 22.82 -6.03 6.37
C ALA A 22 22.33 -6.98 7.47
N VAL A 23 21.15 -7.63 7.29
CA VAL A 23 20.51 -8.42 8.37
C VAL A 23 20.33 -9.89 8.04
N ASN A 24 20.58 -10.31 6.81
CA ASN A 24 20.40 -11.69 6.29
C ASN A 24 19.06 -12.34 6.66
N ASN A 25 18.01 -11.51 6.79
CA ASN A 25 16.67 -11.96 7.10
C ASN A 25 15.63 -11.08 6.39
N TYR A 26 14.83 -11.70 5.51
CA TYR A 26 13.87 -11.00 4.68
C TYR A 26 12.79 -10.26 5.48
N GLY A 27 12.28 -10.89 6.56
CA GLY A 27 11.24 -10.26 7.39
C GLY A 27 11.74 -9.01 8.11
N LEU A 28 12.97 -9.02 8.63
CA LEU A 28 13.62 -7.85 9.23
C LEU A 28 13.95 -6.80 8.17
N ALA A 29 14.51 -7.20 7.04
CA ALA A 29 14.80 -6.30 5.92
C ALA A 29 13.53 -5.60 5.43
N MET A 30 12.43 -6.33 5.27
CA MET A 30 11.13 -5.78 4.90
C MET A 30 10.60 -4.79 5.95
N THR A 31 10.80 -5.07 7.24
CA THR A 31 10.38 -4.17 8.32
C THR A 31 11.14 -2.84 8.27
N LEU A 32 12.46 -2.89 8.10
CA LEU A 32 13.30 -1.70 7.96
C LEU A 32 12.97 -0.92 6.68
N PHE A 33 12.77 -1.62 5.58
CA PHE A 33 12.36 -1.05 4.30
C PHE A 33 11.04 -0.27 4.42
N VAL A 34 9.99 -0.88 5.00
CA VAL A 34 8.70 -0.22 5.19
C VAL A 34 8.81 0.98 6.13
N LEU A 35 9.62 0.88 7.18
CA LEU A 35 9.88 1.99 8.10
C LEU A 35 10.49 3.18 7.35
N VAL A 36 11.53 2.96 6.56
CA VAL A 36 12.20 4.02 5.79
C VAL A 36 11.24 4.64 4.78
N ILE A 37 10.47 3.84 4.04
CA ILE A 37 9.47 4.37 3.11
C ILE A 37 8.44 5.24 3.83
N ASN A 38 7.93 4.81 4.98
CA ASN A 38 6.97 5.61 5.76
C ASN A 38 7.58 6.92 6.26
N ILE A 39 8.86 6.94 6.67
CA ILE A 39 9.57 8.16 7.06
C ILE A 39 9.72 9.11 5.87
N VAL A 40 10.18 8.61 4.72
CA VAL A 40 10.34 9.41 3.50
C VAL A 40 8.99 9.97 3.02
N MET A 41 7.92 9.19 3.15
CA MET A 41 6.56 9.59 2.77
C MET A 41 5.84 10.44 3.83
N PHE A 42 6.44 10.67 4.99
CA PHE A 42 5.80 11.41 6.08
C PHE A 42 5.38 12.85 5.69
N PRO A 43 6.19 13.66 4.99
CA PRO A 43 5.75 14.99 4.53
C PRO A 43 4.54 14.91 3.61
N PHE A 44 4.45 13.86 2.79
CA PHE A 44 3.30 13.61 1.92
C PHE A 44 2.06 13.23 2.72
N ALA A 45 2.23 12.43 3.78
CA ALA A 45 1.16 12.06 4.70
C ALA A 45 0.58 13.29 5.44
N ILE A 46 1.41 14.28 5.79
CA ILE A 46 0.94 15.58 6.35
C ILE A 46 0.06 16.32 5.34
N LYS A 47 0.49 16.42 4.06
CA LYS A 47 -0.31 17.05 3.00
C LYS A 47 -1.65 16.33 2.81
N ARG A 48 -1.62 15.00 2.82
CA ARG A 48 -2.82 14.15 2.76
C ARG A 48 -3.75 14.45 3.94
N GLN A 49 -3.24 14.54 5.15
CA GLN A 49 -4.02 14.83 6.36
C GLN A 49 -4.73 16.19 6.25
N LYS A 50 -4.04 17.24 5.77
CA LYS A 50 -4.63 18.55 5.53
C LYS A 50 -5.74 18.50 4.47
N SER A 51 -5.52 17.78 3.37
CA SER A 51 -6.55 17.58 2.34
C SER A 51 -7.77 16.83 2.88
N MET A 52 -7.56 15.81 3.73
CA MET A 52 -8.67 15.09 4.38
C MET A 52 -9.47 16.00 5.33
N ALA A 53 -8.83 16.94 6.02
CA ALA A 53 -9.53 17.92 6.87
C ALA A 53 -10.51 18.77 6.04
N GLY A 54 -10.07 19.30 4.90
CA GLY A 54 -10.93 20.04 3.98
C GLY A 54 -12.10 19.20 3.47
N ASN A 55 -11.82 17.96 3.05
CA ASN A 55 -12.85 17.03 2.56
C ASN A 55 -13.87 16.68 3.66
N ALA A 56 -13.45 16.49 4.92
CA ALA A 56 -14.34 16.20 6.03
C ALA A 56 -15.32 17.37 6.30
N ARG A 57 -14.84 18.63 6.21
CA ARG A 57 -15.69 19.82 6.30
C ARG A 57 -16.71 19.89 5.17
N LEU A 58 -16.29 19.67 3.95
CA LEU A 58 -17.18 19.65 2.78
C LEU A 58 -18.23 18.56 2.88
N ALA A 59 -17.85 17.38 3.39
CA ALA A 59 -18.77 16.27 3.53
C ALA A 59 -19.96 16.58 4.49
N VAL A 60 -19.73 17.36 5.54
CA VAL A 60 -20.81 17.84 6.44
C VAL A 60 -21.77 18.75 5.67
N LYS A 61 -21.23 19.76 4.95
CA LYS A 61 -22.04 20.68 4.13
C LYS A 61 -22.81 19.94 3.01
N GLN A 62 -22.20 18.92 2.40
CA GLN A 62 -22.88 18.08 1.41
C GLN A 62 -24.06 17.30 2.01
N GLN A 63 -23.94 16.82 3.25
CA GLN A 63 -25.07 16.14 3.91
C GLN A 63 -26.24 17.09 4.14
N GLU A 64 -25.99 18.34 4.49
CA GLU A 64 -27.03 19.36 4.63
C GLU A 64 -27.71 19.63 3.29
N LEU A 65 -26.92 19.80 2.23
CA LEU A 65 -27.45 19.97 0.87
C LEU A 65 -28.27 18.74 0.40
N LYS A 66 -27.81 17.54 0.75
CA LYS A 66 -28.54 16.31 0.42
C LYS A 66 -29.90 16.24 1.09
N LYS A 67 -29.98 16.62 2.37
CA LYS A 67 -31.27 16.72 3.08
C LYS A 67 -32.17 17.78 2.46
N LYS A 68 -31.60 18.94 2.09
CA LYS A 68 -32.34 20.08 1.52
C LYS A 68 -32.90 19.80 0.13
N TYR A 69 -32.18 19.03 -0.68
CA TYR A 69 -32.52 18.75 -2.08
C TYR A 69 -32.79 17.27 -2.35
N GLU A 70 -33.27 16.53 -1.34
CA GLU A 70 -33.50 15.07 -1.39
C GLU A 70 -34.34 14.63 -2.60
N LYS A 71 -35.34 15.46 -2.99
CA LYS A 71 -36.27 15.19 -4.10
C LYS A 71 -35.78 15.72 -5.47
N ASN A 72 -34.64 16.44 -5.51
CA ASN A 72 -34.14 17.06 -6.73
C ASN A 72 -32.65 16.83 -6.94
N PRO A 73 -32.25 15.67 -7.52
CA PRO A 73 -30.84 15.30 -7.68
C PRO A 73 -30.07 16.24 -8.62
N LYS A 74 -30.73 16.87 -9.60
CA LYS A 74 -30.08 17.85 -10.48
C LYS A 74 -29.63 19.09 -9.69
N LYS A 75 -30.53 19.66 -8.90
CA LYS A 75 -30.24 20.83 -8.07
C LYS A 75 -29.21 20.50 -6.96
N TYR A 76 -29.25 19.31 -6.40
CA TYR A 76 -28.24 18.83 -5.48
C TYR A 76 -26.83 18.85 -6.12
N ASN A 77 -26.67 18.30 -7.33
CA ASN A 77 -25.39 18.26 -8.02
C ASN A 77 -24.88 19.67 -8.38
N GLU A 78 -25.76 20.58 -8.79
CA GLU A 78 -25.41 21.99 -9.06
C GLU A 78 -24.93 22.70 -7.79
N GLU A 79 -25.61 22.56 -6.68
CA GLU A 79 -25.23 23.20 -5.41
C GLU A 79 -23.96 22.57 -4.81
N VAL A 80 -23.74 21.26 -5.00
CA VAL A 80 -22.46 20.62 -4.64
C VAL A 80 -21.33 21.16 -5.50
N ALA A 81 -21.52 21.36 -6.81
CA ALA A 81 -20.48 21.94 -7.67
C ALA A 81 -20.11 23.37 -7.22
N LYS A 82 -21.13 24.22 -6.94
CA LYS A 82 -20.92 25.56 -6.39
C LYS A 82 -20.21 25.54 -5.03
N LEU A 83 -20.53 24.56 -4.17
CA LEU A 83 -19.87 24.40 -2.88
C LEU A 83 -18.37 24.15 -3.07
N TYR A 84 -17.97 23.24 -3.96
CA TYR A 84 -16.57 23.00 -4.27
C TYR A 84 -15.86 24.23 -4.85
N GLU A 85 -16.53 24.94 -5.77
CA GLU A 85 -16.00 26.17 -6.36
C GLU A 85 -15.82 27.30 -5.31
N SER A 86 -16.82 27.51 -4.44
CA SER A 86 -16.76 28.52 -3.37
C SER A 86 -15.67 28.24 -2.33
N GLU A 87 -15.35 26.96 -2.11
CA GLU A 87 -14.28 26.52 -1.21
C GLU A 87 -12.90 26.49 -1.90
N GLY A 88 -12.83 26.79 -3.21
CA GLY A 88 -11.60 26.72 -3.99
C GLY A 88 -11.01 25.32 -4.09
N MET A 89 -11.84 24.28 -3.93
CA MET A 89 -11.43 22.89 -3.93
C MET A 89 -11.85 22.19 -5.21
N ASN A 90 -10.92 21.49 -5.84
CA ASN A 90 -11.24 20.63 -6.98
C ASN A 90 -11.57 19.22 -6.45
N PRO A 91 -12.79 18.67 -6.71
CA PRO A 91 -13.18 17.35 -6.24
C PRO A 91 -12.25 16.23 -6.75
N MET A 92 -11.66 16.41 -7.93
CA MET A 92 -10.73 15.42 -8.51
C MET A 92 -9.33 15.48 -7.87
N SER A 93 -8.81 16.66 -7.52
CA SER A 93 -7.43 16.79 -7.03
C SER A 93 -7.22 16.19 -5.64
N GLY A 94 -8.19 16.33 -4.76
CA GLY A 94 -8.15 15.75 -3.40
C GLY A 94 -8.17 14.22 -3.41
N CYS A 95 -9.00 13.64 -4.27
CA CYS A 95 -9.15 12.19 -4.41
C CYS A 95 -7.93 11.56 -5.11
N PHE A 96 -7.45 12.22 -6.17
CA PHE A 96 -6.34 11.71 -6.98
C PHE A 96 -5.04 11.60 -6.18
N ALA A 97 -4.64 12.66 -5.51
CA ALA A 97 -3.39 12.66 -4.73
C ALA A 97 -3.43 11.69 -3.53
N THR A 98 -4.60 11.51 -2.91
CA THR A 98 -4.75 10.61 -1.75
C THR A 98 -4.82 9.14 -2.11
N MET A 99 -5.24 8.78 -3.32
CA MET A 99 -5.39 7.40 -3.78
C MET A 99 -4.25 6.93 -4.70
N VAL A 100 -3.82 7.78 -5.64
CA VAL A 100 -2.87 7.35 -6.68
C VAL A 100 -1.48 7.11 -6.14
N VAL A 101 -0.97 8.01 -5.28
CA VAL A 101 0.39 7.87 -4.74
C VAL A 101 0.56 6.59 -3.89
N PRO A 102 -0.32 6.28 -2.93
CA PRO A 102 -0.25 5.00 -2.22
C PRO A 102 -0.37 3.78 -3.14
N LEU A 103 -1.20 3.85 -4.19
CA LEU A 103 -1.37 2.77 -5.15
C LEU A 103 -0.10 2.53 -5.98
N VAL A 104 0.57 3.61 -6.42
CA VAL A 104 1.85 3.51 -7.14
C VAL A 104 2.91 2.86 -6.26
N ILE A 105 3.05 3.32 -5.01
CA ILE A 105 4.00 2.74 -4.05
C ILE A 105 3.70 1.26 -3.82
N LEU A 106 2.44 0.92 -3.56
CA LEU A 106 2.01 -0.47 -3.38
C LEU A 106 2.37 -1.33 -4.60
N THR A 107 2.14 -0.83 -5.81
CA THR A 107 2.46 -1.56 -7.04
C THR A 107 3.96 -1.76 -7.20
N CYS A 108 4.76 -0.72 -6.94
CA CYS A 108 6.22 -0.82 -7.05
C CYS A 108 6.79 -1.79 -6.01
N VAL A 109 6.33 -1.73 -4.76
CA VAL A 109 6.73 -2.68 -3.71
C VAL A 109 6.28 -4.09 -4.06
N PHE A 110 5.05 -4.26 -4.55
CA PHE A 110 4.55 -5.56 -4.98
C PHE A 110 5.47 -6.18 -6.06
N TRP A 111 5.93 -5.39 -7.03
CA TRP A 111 6.84 -5.87 -8.06
C TRP A 111 8.26 -6.10 -7.55
N ALA A 112 8.75 -5.29 -6.62
CA ALA A 112 10.03 -5.55 -5.97
C ALA A 112 10.03 -6.89 -5.23
N VAL A 113 8.93 -7.21 -4.54
CA VAL A 113 8.77 -8.47 -3.79
C VAL A 113 8.52 -9.67 -4.70
N THR A 114 7.67 -9.53 -5.73
CA THR A 114 7.24 -10.66 -6.58
C THR A 114 8.18 -10.95 -7.74
N LYS A 115 9.05 -9.98 -8.09
CA LYS A 115 10.08 -10.13 -9.13
C LYS A 115 11.49 -9.89 -8.53
N PRO A 116 11.90 -10.69 -7.53
CA PRO A 116 13.12 -10.43 -6.79
C PRO A 116 14.39 -10.57 -7.64
N LEU A 117 14.44 -11.50 -8.57
CA LEU A 117 15.61 -11.68 -9.43
C LEU A 117 15.91 -10.43 -10.26
N GLN A 118 14.86 -9.81 -10.81
CA GLN A 118 15.00 -8.64 -11.67
C GLN A 118 15.13 -7.33 -10.87
N ASN A 119 14.29 -7.14 -9.84
CA ASN A 119 14.17 -5.85 -9.16
C ASN A 119 15.04 -5.75 -7.91
N THR A 120 15.29 -6.84 -7.20
CA THR A 120 16.06 -6.86 -5.95
C THR A 120 17.51 -7.30 -6.18
N LEU A 121 17.71 -8.37 -6.94
CA LEU A 121 19.04 -8.89 -7.29
C LEU A 121 19.60 -8.31 -8.61
N HIS A 122 18.82 -7.50 -9.32
CA HIS A 122 19.20 -6.78 -10.55
C HIS A 122 19.76 -7.67 -11.66
N ILE A 123 19.31 -8.92 -11.72
CA ILE A 123 19.65 -9.85 -12.82
C ILE A 123 18.93 -9.38 -14.08
N SER A 124 19.65 -9.38 -15.21
CA SER A 124 19.12 -8.90 -16.49
C SER A 124 17.86 -9.65 -16.92
N ALA A 125 16.92 -8.95 -17.57
CA ALA A 125 15.64 -9.51 -17.99
C ALA A 125 15.79 -10.74 -18.90
N ASP A 126 16.81 -10.77 -19.77
CA ASP A 126 17.09 -11.89 -20.67
C ASP A 126 17.49 -13.14 -19.87
N LYS A 127 18.36 -13.00 -18.87
CA LYS A 127 18.77 -14.10 -17.99
C LYS A 127 17.58 -14.58 -17.15
N VAL A 128 16.76 -13.67 -16.63
CA VAL A 128 15.56 -14.02 -15.85
C VAL A 128 14.56 -14.78 -16.72
N SER A 129 14.31 -14.35 -17.96
CA SER A 129 13.40 -15.07 -18.86
C SER A 129 13.91 -16.48 -19.18
N CYS A 130 15.21 -16.64 -19.42
CA CYS A 130 15.83 -17.93 -19.63
C CYS A 130 15.76 -18.81 -18.36
N ALA A 131 15.99 -18.22 -17.16
CA ALA A 131 15.85 -18.94 -15.89
C ALA A 131 14.42 -19.43 -15.64
N VAL A 132 13.40 -18.62 -16.00
CA VAL A 132 11.99 -19.03 -15.92
C VAL A 132 11.72 -20.20 -16.88
N SER A 133 12.15 -20.14 -18.12
CA SER A 133 11.99 -21.26 -19.08
C SER A 133 12.65 -22.52 -18.56
N THR A 134 13.91 -22.43 -18.11
CA THR A 134 14.65 -23.57 -17.53
C THR A 134 13.95 -24.16 -16.31
N TYR A 135 13.35 -23.31 -15.46
CA TYR A 135 12.59 -23.77 -14.29
C TYR A 135 11.40 -24.66 -14.71
N TYR A 136 10.61 -24.21 -15.70
CA TYR A 136 9.43 -24.96 -16.15
C TYR A 136 9.77 -26.21 -16.93
N GLU A 137 10.84 -26.21 -17.72
CA GLU A 137 11.34 -27.40 -18.43
C GLU A 137 11.80 -28.52 -17.46
N ASN A 138 12.21 -28.15 -16.25
CA ASN A 138 12.73 -29.08 -15.25
C ASN A 138 11.77 -29.34 -14.08
N THR A 139 10.55 -28.83 -14.15
CA THR A 139 9.52 -29.06 -13.14
C THR A 139 8.61 -30.19 -13.61
N GLU A 140 8.40 -31.22 -12.78
CA GLU A 140 7.60 -32.41 -13.10
C GLU A 140 6.10 -32.16 -13.29
N ASP A 141 5.62 -30.96 -12.98
CA ASP A 141 4.22 -30.56 -13.12
C ASP A 141 3.96 -30.06 -14.56
N GLU A 142 3.57 -30.95 -15.46
CA GLU A 142 3.20 -30.67 -16.87
C GLU A 142 2.11 -29.58 -17.04
N ASN A 143 1.38 -29.23 -15.99
CA ASN A 143 0.29 -28.24 -16.00
C ASN A 143 0.70 -26.84 -15.49
N LYS A 144 1.96 -26.61 -15.12
CA LYS A 144 2.43 -25.29 -14.69
C LYS A 144 2.87 -24.46 -15.90
N SER A 145 2.07 -23.46 -16.23
CA SER A 145 2.45 -22.39 -17.16
C SER A 145 3.05 -21.21 -16.41
N PRO A 146 3.91 -20.39 -17.08
CA PRO A 146 4.45 -19.17 -16.51
C PRO A 146 3.39 -18.30 -15.87
N GLY A 147 3.66 -17.81 -14.66
CA GLY A 147 2.71 -17.07 -13.85
C GLY A 147 3.31 -15.82 -13.19
N LYS A 148 2.52 -15.18 -12.35
CA LYS A 148 2.92 -13.93 -11.68
C LYS A 148 4.09 -14.05 -10.70
N TYR A 149 4.34 -15.26 -10.17
CA TYR A 149 5.27 -15.51 -9.07
C TYR A 149 6.44 -16.41 -9.46
N ASP A 150 6.75 -16.49 -10.77
CA ASP A 150 7.80 -17.37 -11.29
C ASP A 150 9.15 -17.15 -10.64
N GLN A 151 9.53 -15.88 -10.47
CA GLN A 151 10.81 -15.56 -9.85
C GLN A 151 10.87 -15.99 -8.37
N LEU A 152 9.76 -15.87 -7.63
CA LEU A 152 9.68 -16.40 -6.26
C LEU A 152 9.72 -17.93 -6.23
N GLN A 153 9.14 -18.59 -7.23
CA GLN A 153 9.23 -20.06 -7.35
C GLN A 153 10.66 -20.51 -7.65
N ILE A 154 11.40 -19.77 -8.48
CA ILE A 154 12.83 -20.02 -8.73
C ILE A 154 13.61 -19.85 -7.43
N VAL A 155 13.45 -18.75 -6.71
CA VAL A 155 14.10 -18.50 -5.42
C VAL A 155 13.77 -19.61 -4.42
N ARG A 156 12.52 -20.03 -4.32
CA ARG A 156 12.08 -21.10 -3.41
C ARG A 156 12.68 -22.47 -3.72
N ASN A 157 12.85 -22.78 -5.01
CA ASN A 157 13.35 -24.07 -5.45
C ASN A 157 14.81 -23.97 -5.91
N PHE A 158 15.52 -22.91 -5.56
CA PHE A 158 16.85 -22.60 -6.08
C PHE A 158 17.83 -23.76 -5.87
N ASP A 159 17.88 -24.34 -4.69
CA ASP A 159 18.76 -25.46 -4.35
C ASP A 159 18.59 -26.69 -5.29
N LYS A 160 17.37 -26.90 -5.83
CA LYS A 160 17.07 -28.01 -6.72
C LYS A 160 17.44 -27.77 -8.17
N ILE A 161 17.53 -26.49 -8.57
CA ILE A 161 17.68 -26.10 -9.98
C ILE A 161 18.97 -25.31 -10.25
N LYS A 162 19.75 -24.96 -9.22
CA LYS A 162 20.94 -24.10 -9.34
C LYS A 162 21.94 -24.58 -10.38
N ASP A 163 22.15 -25.91 -10.48
CA ASP A 163 23.09 -26.50 -11.43
C ASP A 163 22.61 -26.38 -12.90
N LYS A 164 21.30 -26.18 -13.11
CA LYS A 164 20.68 -26.03 -14.41
C LYS A 164 20.60 -24.58 -14.87
N LEU A 165 20.75 -23.62 -13.94
CA LEU A 165 20.73 -22.19 -14.21
C LEU A 165 22.11 -21.68 -14.70
N THR A 166 22.61 -22.27 -15.78
CA THR A 166 23.95 -21.97 -16.34
C THR A 166 24.07 -20.56 -16.94
N MET A 167 22.93 -19.90 -17.21
CA MET A 167 22.90 -18.51 -17.69
C MET A 167 23.29 -17.48 -16.61
N LEU A 168 23.20 -17.86 -15.33
CA LEU A 168 23.60 -17.01 -14.22
C LEU A 168 25.12 -17.12 -13.98
N SER A 169 25.78 -16.01 -13.70
CA SER A 169 27.16 -16.00 -13.23
C SER A 169 27.26 -16.65 -11.85
N GLN A 170 28.48 -16.98 -11.42
CA GLN A 170 28.67 -17.53 -10.07
C GLN A 170 28.19 -16.53 -8.99
N GLU A 171 28.57 -15.26 -9.12
CA GLU A 171 28.14 -14.20 -8.19
C GLU A 171 26.63 -14.05 -8.12
N GLU A 172 25.93 -14.11 -9.29
CA GLU A 172 24.47 -14.05 -9.33
C GLU A 172 23.84 -15.28 -8.65
N ARG A 173 24.40 -16.47 -8.82
CA ARG A 173 23.94 -17.70 -8.17
C ARG A 173 24.11 -17.61 -6.65
N ASP A 174 25.29 -17.17 -6.18
CA ASP A 174 25.58 -17.02 -4.77
C ASP A 174 24.61 -16.02 -4.12
N SER A 175 24.34 -14.90 -4.80
CA SER A 175 23.34 -13.90 -4.34
C SER A 175 21.92 -14.47 -4.29
N VAL A 176 21.51 -15.29 -5.26
CA VAL A 176 20.17 -15.93 -5.23
C VAL A 176 20.09 -16.98 -4.13
N GLU A 177 21.16 -17.74 -3.88
CA GLU A 177 21.23 -18.74 -2.83
C GLU A 177 21.12 -18.08 -1.46
N GLU A 178 21.90 -17.05 -1.20
CA GLU A 178 21.84 -16.26 0.05
C GLU A 178 20.46 -15.68 0.27
N TYR A 179 19.89 -15.07 -0.78
CA TYR A 179 18.55 -14.48 -0.73
C TYR A 179 17.48 -15.53 -0.42
N SER A 180 17.58 -16.73 -1.02
CA SER A 180 16.61 -17.81 -0.83
C SER A 180 16.54 -18.31 0.62
N HIS A 181 17.69 -18.37 1.30
CA HIS A 181 17.77 -18.82 2.69
C HIS A 181 17.23 -17.79 3.70
N GLY A 182 17.19 -16.50 3.32
CA GLY A 182 16.72 -15.42 4.17
C GLY A 182 15.21 -15.35 4.39
N PHE A 183 14.40 -16.13 3.66
CA PHE A 183 12.92 -16.04 3.73
C PHE A 183 12.29 -16.75 4.93
N ASN A 184 13.07 -17.40 5.80
CA ASN A 184 12.54 -17.95 7.04
C ASN A 184 12.48 -16.83 8.11
N PHE A 185 11.27 -16.40 8.43
CA PHE A 185 11.03 -15.37 9.43
C PHE A 185 10.18 -15.92 10.56
N LEU A 186 10.72 -15.96 11.79
CA LEU A 186 10.05 -16.51 12.98
C LEU A 186 9.52 -17.95 12.79
N GLY A 187 10.23 -18.75 12.01
CA GLY A 187 9.82 -20.13 11.68
C GLY A 187 8.76 -20.23 10.57
N ILE A 188 8.45 -19.10 9.92
CA ILE A 188 7.50 -19.03 8.79
C ILE A 188 8.29 -18.92 7.50
N ASP A 189 8.07 -19.83 6.57
CA ASP A 189 8.61 -19.75 5.20
C ASP A 189 7.75 -18.78 4.38
N LEU A 190 8.29 -17.58 4.16
CA LEU A 190 7.61 -16.49 3.46
C LEU A 190 7.50 -16.69 1.95
N LEU A 191 8.21 -17.66 1.36
CA LEU A 191 8.10 -18.01 -0.06
C LEU A 191 6.87 -18.86 -0.36
N LYS A 192 6.30 -19.50 0.67
CA LYS A 192 5.07 -20.28 0.52
C LYS A 192 3.84 -19.38 0.43
N THR A 193 2.77 -19.91 -0.18
CA THR A 193 1.45 -19.29 -0.21
C THR A 193 0.55 -19.95 0.84
N PRO A 194 -0.15 -19.19 1.69
CA PRO A 194 -1.02 -19.76 2.72
C PRO A 194 -2.08 -20.73 2.18
N LYS A 195 -2.56 -20.48 0.96
CA LYS A 195 -3.54 -21.35 0.28
C LYS A 195 -3.02 -22.78 0.06
N ASP A 196 -1.71 -22.93 -0.19
CA ASP A 196 -1.09 -24.19 -0.55
C ASP A 196 -0.50 -24.93 0.66
N CYS A 197 -0.73 -24.40 1.87
CA CYS A 197 -0.22 -24.92 3.13
C CYS A 197 -1.31 -25.59 3.96
N GLU A 198 -0.92 -26.54 4.83
CA GLU A 198 -1.84 -27.10 5.81
C GLU A 198 -2.23 -26.06 6.85
N PHE A 199 -3.47 -26.14 7.36
CA PHE A 199 -3.99 -25.18 8.35
C PHE A 199 -3.16 -25.10 9.65
N LYS A 200 -2.34 -26.10 9.94
CA LYS A 200 -1.46 -26.15 11.11
C LYS A 200 -0.16 -25.34 10.95
N GLU A 201 0.19 -24.94 9.72
CA GLU A 201 1.40 -24.13 9.51
C GLU A 201 1.17 -22.70 9.99
N PHE A 202 2.17 -22.11 10.67
CA PHE A 202 2.13 -20.74 11.16
C PHE A 202 1.94 -19.68 10.05
N LEU A 203 2.11 -20.05 8.78
CA LEU A 203 1.88 -19.19 7.63
C LEU A 203 0.43 -18.68 7.55
N TRP A 204 -0.55 -19.45 8.06
CA TRP A 204 -1.95 -19.04 8.18
C TRP A 204 -2.16 -17.81 9.09
N LEU A 205 -1.18 -17.51 9.93
CA LEU A 205 -1.21 -16.33 10.77
C LEU A 205 -1.15 -15.03 9.93
N ILE A 206 -0.50 -15.05 8.76
CA ILE A 206 -0.34 -13.88 7.90
C ILE A 206 -1.68 -13.31 7.41
N PRO A 207 -2.60 -14.07 6.77
CA PRO A 207 -3.92 -13.56 6.39
C PRO A 207 -4.74 -13.03 7.57
N VAL A 208 -4.66 -13.73 8.73
CA VAL A 208 -5.34 -13.30 9.96
C VAL A 208 -4.76 -11.98 10.47
N LEU A 209 -3.43 -11.85 10.54
CA LEU A 209 -2.76 -10.61 10.92
C LEU A 209 -3.05 -9.49 9.93
N CYS A 210 -3.06 -9.76 8.62
CA CYS A 210 -3.48 -8.78 7.62
C CYS A 210 -4.88 -8.23 7.90
N PHE A 211 -5.83 -9.10 8.19
CA PHE A 211 -7.19 -8.67 8.52
C PHE A 211 -7.23 -7.84 9.80
N VAL A 212 -6.65 -8.35 10.89
CA VAL A 212 -6.68 -7.70 12.21
C VAL A 212 -5.96 -6.35 12.18
N THR A 213 -4.75 -6.28 11.61
CA THR A 213 -3.98 -5.02 11.55
C THR A 213 -4.64 -3.99 10.64
N SER A 214 -5.19 -4.41 9.50
CA SER A 214 -5.93 -3.51 8.60
C SER A 214 -7.23 -3.03 9.22
N ALA A 215 -7.96 -3.89 9.93
CA ALA A 215 -9.18 -3.51 10.66
C ALA A 215 -8.86 -2.52 11.79
N ALA A 216 -7.80 -2.76 12.55
CA ALA A 216 -7.33 -1.84 13.60
C ALA A 216 -6.91 -0.49 13.01
N ALA A 217 -6.12 -0.48 11.94
CA ALA A 217 -5.71 0.74 11.25
C ALA A 217 -6.91 1.53 10.71
N MET A 218 -7.89 0.84 10.12
CA MET A 218 -9.13 1.45 9.65
C MET A 218 -9.94 2.05 10.81
N TYR A 219 -10.12 1.31 11.89
CA TYR A 219 -10.84 1.79 13.07
C TYR A 219 -10.19 3.05 13.67
N ILE A 220 -8.87 3.02 13.85
CA ILE A 220 -8.08 4.16 14.33
C ILE A 220 -8.28 5.36 13.41
N SER A 221 -8.13 5.17 12.11
CA SER A 221 -8.30 6.23 11.09
C SER A 221 -9.71 6.83 11.14
N GLN A 222 -10.76 6.00 11.15
CA GLN A 222 -12.15 6.47 11.21
C GLN A 222 -12.46 7.26 12.49
N LYS A 223 -11.98 6.77 13.64
CA LYS A 223 -12.17 7.45 14.93
C LYS A 223 -11.47 8.81 14.96
N MET A 224 -10.29 8.90 14.37
CA MET A 224 -9.48 10.12 14.38
C MET A 224 -9.97 11.16 13.37
N THR A 225 -10.50 10.73 12.23
CA THR A 225 -11.01 11.64 11.18
C THR A 225 -12.44 12.10 11.41
N GLY A 226 -13.16 11.51 12.37
CA GLY A 226 -14.58 11.80 12.61
C GLY A 226 -15.51 11.35 11.45
N MET A 227 -14.97 10.65 10.46
CA MET A 227 -15.73 10.25 9.26
C MET A 227 -16.79 9.17 9.54
N GLN A 228 -16.83 8.58 10.74
CA GLN A 228 -17.85 7.60 11.11
C GLN A 228 -19.28 8.14 10.95
N ASN A 229 -19.48 9.44 11.19
CA ASN A 229 -20.79 10.08 11.14
C ASN A 229 -21.18 10.58 9.75
N VAL A 230 -20.24 10.62 8.80
CA VAL A 230 -20.41 11.26 7.50
C VAL A 230 -20.77 10.26 6.40
N THR A 231 -20.38 9.00 6.55
CA THR A 231 -20.68 7.94 5.58
C THR A 231 -22.09 7.38 5.80
N GLN A 232 -22.99 7.61 4.83
CA GLN A 232 -24.35 7.04 4.81
C GLN A 232 -24.50 6.05 3.65
N GLY A 233 -25.36 5.02 3.83
CA GLY A 233 -25.73 4.06 2.79
C GLY A 233 -24.59 3.10 2.39
N CYS A 234 -24.47 2.79 1.09
CA CYS A 234 -23.48 1.86 0.53
C CYS A 234 -22.02 2.24 0.86
N ASN A 235 -21.75 3.52 1.10
CA ASN A 235 -20.40 3.98 1.49
C ASN A 235 -19.94 3.47 2.86
N LYS A 236 -20.84 2.95 3.71
CA LYS A 236 -20.46 2.29 4.96
C LYS A 236 -19.90 0.89 4.73
N ILE A 237 -20.40 0.17 3.74
CA ILE A 237 -20.06 -1.24 3.49
C ILE A 237 -18.71 -1.33 2.77
N LEU A 238 -18.39 -0.36 1.92
CA LEU A 238 -17.18 -0.38 1.08
C LEU A 238 -15.86 -0.55 1.87
N PRO A 239 -15.59 0.16 2.98
CA PRO A 239 -14.37 -0.06 3.75
C PRO A 239 -14.26 -1.48 4.33
N TYR A 240 -15.36 -2.06 4.78
CA TYR A 240 -15.39 -3.42 5.35
C TYR A 240 -15.21 -4.49 4.28
N SER A 241 -15.79 -4.30 3.08
CA SER A 241 -15.55 -5.21 1.96
C SER A 241 -14.10 -5.21 1.51
N MET A 242 -13.42 -4.07 1.56
CA MET A 242 -11.98 -3.96 1.26
C MET A 242 -11.12 -4.76 2.26
N LEU A 243 -11.50 -4.83 3.55
CA LEU A 243 -10.79 -5.67 4.53
C LEU A 243 -10.88 -7.16 4.17
N LEU A 244 -12.06 -7.64 3.77
CA LEU A 244 -12.24 -9.02 3.36
C LEU A 244 -11.45 -9.35 2.09
N ILE A 245 -11.44 -8.43 1.13
CA ILE A 245 -10.64 -8.56 -0.09
C ILE A 245 -9.15 -8.64 0.25
N THR A 246 -8.66 -7.77 1.15
CA THR A 246 -7.25 -7.78 1.58
C THR A 246 -6.87 -9.11 2.25
N ALA A 247 -7.72 -9.64 3.13
CA ALA A 247 -7.49 -10.93 3.77
C ALA A 247 -7.49 -12.09 2.76
N TYR A 248 -8.45 -12.09 1.81
CA TYR A 248 -8.50 -13.07 0.74
C TYR A 248 -7.26 -13.00 -0.16
N MET A 249 -6.81 -11.80 -0.52
CA MET A 249 -5.58 -11.63 -1.27
C MET A 249 -4.38 -12.15 -0.48
N ALA A 250 -4.26 -11.81 0.81
CA ALA A 250 -3.17 -12.31 1.67
C ALA A 250 -3.16 -13.85 1.79
N TYR A 251 -4.31 -14.50 1.64
CA TYR A 251 -4.43 -15.95 1.58
C TYR A 251 -3.93 -16.54 0.25
N THR A 252 -4.07 -15.82 -0.87
CA THR A 252 -3.79 -16.33 -2.24
C THR A 252 -2.42 -15.92 -2.78
N ILE A 253 -1.67 -15.09 -2.08
CA ILE A 253 -0.36 -14.60 -2.49
C ILE A 253 0.76 -15.13 -1.58
N PRO A 254 2.03 -15.09 -2.02
CA PRO A 254 3.16 -15.49 -1.19
C PRO A 254 3.23 -14.72 0.13
N GLY A 255 3.65 -15.41 1.19
CA GLY A 255 3.73 -14.86 2.55
C GLY A 255 4.56 -13.58 2.66
N ALA A 256 5.59 -13.44 1.83
CA ALA A 256 6.43 -12.24 1.76
C ALA A 256 5.62 -10.96 1.46
N VAL A 257 4.64 -11.02 0.54
CA VAL A 257 3.76 -9.89 0.21
C VAL A 257 2.75 -9.66 1.33
N GLY A 258 2.20 -10.74 1.90
CA GLY A 258 1.30 -10.64 3.05
C GLY A 258 1.96 -9.98 4.25
N LEU A 259 3.22 -10.34 4.54
CA LEU A 259 4.03 -9.73 5.59
C LEU A 259 4.19 -8.21 5.37
N TYR A 260 4.50 -7.80 4.14
CA TYR A 260 4.54 -6.37 3.79
C TYR A 260 3.23 -5.66 4.17
N TRP A 261 2.07 -6.24 3.86
CA TRP A 261 0.78 -5.63 4.22
C TRP A 261 0.55 -5.52 5.72
N VAL A 262 0.91 -6.55 6.49
CA VAL A 262 0.84 -6.52 7.96
C VAL A 262 1.68 -5.36 8.51
N ILE A 263 2.95 -5.30 8.11
CA ILE A 263 3.91 -4.29 8.59
C ILE A 263 3.46 -2.89 8.16
N ASN A 264 3.07 -2.71 6.89
CA ASN A 264 2.59 -1.43 6.37
C ASN A 264 1.32 -0.94 7.08
N SER A 265 0.38 -1.85 7.42
CA SER A 265 -0.82 -1.50 8.18
C SER A 265 -0.49 -1.05 9.60
N LEU A 266 0.47 -1.69 10.25
CA LEU A 266 0.93 -1.32 11.59
C LEU A 266 1.60 0.06 11.59
N PHE A 267 2.56 0.28 10.69
CA PHE A 267 3.22 1.60 10.56
C PHE A 267 2.23 2.69 10.14
N GLY A 268 1.29 2.39 9.24
CA GLY A 268 0.22 3.30 8.86
C GLY A 268 -0.69 3.68 10.03
N ALA A 269 -1.02 2.74 10.93
CA ALA A 269 -1.76 3.02 12.15
C ALA A 269 -0.98 3.95 13.08
N ILE A 270 0.31 3.67 13.32
CA ILE A 270 1.19 4.52 14.13
C ILE A 270 1.28 5.91 13.51
N GLN A 271 1.51 6.00 12.20
CA GLN A 271 1.58 7.27 11.46
C GLN A 271 0.29 8.08 11.62
N ASN A 272 -0.89 7.45 11.51
CA ASN A 272 -2.16 8.11 11.72
C ASN A 272 -2.32 8.65 13.15
N ILE A 273 -1.85 7.91 14.18
CA ILE A 273 -1.86 8.37 15.57
C ILE A 273 -0.97 9.61 15.73
N VAL A 274 0.26 9.57 15.19
CA VAL A 274 1.20 10.68 15.23
C VAL A 274 0.64 11.90 14.50
N LEU A 275 0.14 11.71 13.28
CA LEU A 275 -0.45 12.78 12.49
C LEU A 275 -1.65 13.42 13.21
N ASN A 276 -2.52 12.62 13.81
CA ASN A 276 -3.67 13.16 14.51
C ASN A 276 -3.29 13.94 15.80
N LYS A 277 -2.20 13.54 16.44
CA LYS A 277 -1.70 14.28 17.61
C LYS A 277 -1.18 15.67 17.23
N PHE A 278 -0.45 15.81 16.12
CA PHE A 278 0.18 17.06 15.70
C PHE A 278 -0.62 17.84 14.65
N TYR A 279 -1.43 17.16 13.85
CA TYR A 279 -2.21 17.70 12.73
C TYR A 279 -3.68 17.22 12.83
N ASN A 280 -4.32 17.53 13.96
CA ASN A 280 -5.71 17.13 14.16
C ASN A 280 -6.64 17.83 13.17
N ILE A 281 -7.52 17.08 12.54
CA ILE A 281 -8.47 17.56 11.51
C ILE A 281 -9.37 18.67 12.07
N TYR A 282 -9.83 18.57 13.31
CA TYR A 282 -10.67 19.59 13.94
C TYR A 282 -9.90 20.89 14.15
N THR A 283 -8.63 20.82 14.58
CA THR A 283 -7.79 22.00 14.80
C THR A 283 -7.44 22.68 13.48
N ILE A 284 -7.15 21.90 12.42
CA ILE A 284 -6.89 22.42 11.08
C ILE A 284 -8.14 23.17 10.57
N ASN A 285 -9.32 22.54 10.65
CA ASN A 285 -10.57 23.16 10.19
C ASN A 285 -10.91 24.43 10.97
N ALA A 286 -10.75 24.43 12.29
CA ALA A 286 -10.98 25.61 13.12
C ALA A 286 -10.04 26.77 12.76
N HIS A 287 -8.77 26.47 12.49
CA HIS A 287 -7.79 27.48 12.07
C HIS A 287 -8.11 28.05 10.67
N ASP A 288 -8.53 27.20 9.73
CA ASP A 288 -8.93 27.63 8.38
C ASP A 288 -10.20 28.49 8.42
N GLU A 289 -11.18 28.16 9.27
CA GLU A 289 -12.38 28.95 9.44
C GLU A 289 -12.08 30.31 10.07
N ALA A 290 -11.24 30.36 11.09
CA ALA A 290 -10.80 31.62 11.70
C ALA A 290 -10.05 32.52 10.70
N ALA A 291 -9.15 31.95 9.89
CA ALA A 291 -8.43 32.70 8.86
C ALA A 291 -9.37 33.27 7.79
N ARG A 292 -10.39 32.51 7.38
CA ARG A 292 -11.42 32.98 6.43
C ARG A 292 -12.28 34.09 7.01
N ALA A 293 -12.69 33.98 8.25
CA ALA A 293 -13.45 35.00 8.95
C ALA A 293 -12.65 36.33 9.03
N ALA A 294 -11.35 36.24 9.34
CA ALA A 294 -10.45 37.38 9.35
C ALA A 294 -10.34 38.07 7.99
N LEU A 295 -10.18 37.27 6.91
CA LEU A 295 -10.12 37.81 5.53
C LEU A 295 -11.44 38.49 5.10
N LEU A 296 -12.58 37.94 5.51
CA LEU A 296 -13.89 38.55 5.24
C LEU A 296 -14.02 39.89 5.96
N PHE A 297 -13.62 39.94 7.23
CA PHE A 297 -13.63 41.18 8.01
C PHE A 297 -12.71 42.28 7.46
N GLU A 298 -11.53 41.88 6.95
CA GLU A 298 -10.63 42.84 6.26
C GLU A 298 -11.25 43.37 4.97
N LYS A 299 -11.90 42.54 4.17
CA LYS A 299 -12.60 42.97 2.95
C LYS A 299 -13.75 43.92 3.25
N GLU A 300 -14.52 43.66 4.29
CA GLU A 300 -15.62 44.55 4.74
C GLU A 300 -15.10 45.92 5.22
N LYS A 301 -13.93 45.95 5.88
CA LYS A 301 -13.27 47.19 6.28
C LYS A 301 -12.74 48.00 5.08
N GLY A 302 -12.30 47.33 4.03
CA GLY A 302 -11.78 47.98 2.81
C GLY A 302 -12.87 48.52 1.88
N VAL A 303 -14.14 48.20 2.11
CA VAL A 303 -15.30 48.69 1.34
C VAL A 303 -15.95 49.92 2.00
N LYS A 304 -15.54 50.28 3.19
CA LYS A 304 -15.89 51.55 3.85
C LYS A 304 -14.83 52.60 3.54
#